data_8b0f61c029af38c477d4580d14682e90
#
_entry.id   8b0f61c029af38c477d4580d14682e90
#
_cell.length_a   1.000
_cell.length_b   1.000
_cell.length_c   1.000
_cell.angle_alpha   90.00
_cell.angle_beta   90.00
_cell.angle_gamma   90.00
#
_symmetry.space_group_name_H-M   'P 1'
#
loop_
_entity.id
_entity.type
_entity.pdbx_description
1 polymer ?
#
loop_
_entity_poly.entity_id
_entity_poly.type
_entity_poly.pdbx_seq_one_letter_code
_entity_poly.pdbx_strand_id
1 'polypeptide(L)'
;PFDVHLMISPVHKYIKDYADAGANIITIHPEATENLLDSINHIKKLNKKVGVSLNPDTKIDVVLDYLDRIDLVLIMSVYPGFGGQKFMPEVVKKIEGLNQVKINKKLNFDIEVDGGINFSNYKIVVDAGANILVSGTTIFKENNGDIKKNISTLKLV
;
A
#
# COMPACT_ATOMS: atom_id res chain seq x y z
N PRO A 1 10.03 -9.54 -4.58
CA PRO A 1 8.93 -10.11 -3.82
C PRO A 1 7.62 -9.97 -4.60
N PHE A 2 6.69 -10.89 -4.33
CA PHE A 2 5.34 -10.86 -4.90
C PHE A 2 4.40 -10.25 -3.85
N ASP A 3 4.03 -8.99 -4.04
CA ASP A 3 3.09 -8.26 -3.22
C ASP A 3 1.68 -8.42 -3.78
N VAL A 4 0.73 -8.78 -2.94
CA VAL A 4 -0.65 -9.06 -3.34
C VAL A 4 -1.61 -8.20 -2.53
N HIS A 5 -2.21 -7.21 -3.21
CA HIS A 5 -3.24 -6.37 -2.64
C HIS A 5 -4.62 -6.96 -2.92
N LEU A 6 -5.32 -7.39 -1.87
CA LEU A 6 -6.62 -8.06 -1.97
C LEU A 6 -7.78 -7.08 -1.83
N MET A 7 -8.43 -6.77 -2.95
CA MET A 7 -9.66 -5.97 -3.01
C MET A 7 -10.90 -6.88 -3.04
N ILE A 8 -11.00 -7.81 -2.09
CA ILE A 8 -12.07 -8.80 -2.00
C ILE A 8 -12.67 -8.86 -0.59
N SER A 9 -13.95 -9.16 -0.49
CA SER A 9 -14.68 -9.32 0.78
C SER A 9 -15.56 -10.57 0.73
N PRO A 10 -15.58 -11.38 1.81
CA PRO A 10 -14.75 -11.31 3.02
C PRO A 10 -13.33 -11.86 2.76
N VAL A 11 -12.30 -11.07 3.11
CA VAL A 11 -10.90 -11.37 2.76
C VAL A 11 -10.35 -12.64 3.45
N HIS A 12 -10.79 -12.93 4.68
CA HIS A 12 -10.26 -14.03 5.49
C HIS A 12 -10.37 -15.41 4.82
N LYS A 13 -11.33 -15.59 3.91
CA LYS A 13 -11.54 -16.85 3.18
C LYS A 13 -10.45 -17.13 2.14
N TYR A 14 -9.75 -16.10 1.68
CA TYR A 14 -8.84 -16.18 0.55
C TYR A 14 -7.36 -16.02 0.92
N ILE A 15 -7.05 -15.56 2.16
CA ILE A 15 -5.67 -15.32 2.61
C ILE A 15 -4.78 -16.54 2.37
N LYS A 16 -5.27 -17.74 2.72
CA LYS A 16 -4.49 -18.97 2.54
C LYS A 16 -4.23 -19.29 1.08
N ASP A 17 -5.21 -19.12 0.20
CA ASP A 17 -5.07 -19.45 -1.22
C ASP A 17 -4.00 -18.57 -1.89
N TYR A 18 -3.98 -17.28 -1.58
CA TYR A 18 -2.95 -16.37 -2.08
C TYR A 18 -1.57 -16.63 -1.48
N ALA A 19 -1.51 -17.02 -0.20
CA ALA A 19 -0.25 -17.42 0.43
C ALA A 19 0.33 -18.68 -0.24
N ASP A 20 -0.51 -19.68 -0.52
CA ASP A 20 -0.12 -20.92 -1.19
C ASP A 20 0.26 -20.69 -2.67
N ALA A 21 -0.39 -19.72 -3.33
CA ALA A 21 -0.06 -19.31 -4.69
C ALA A 21 1.28 -18.55 -4.80
N GLY A 22 1.96 -18.26 -3.68
CA GLY A 22 3.31 -17.70 -3.66
C GLY A 22 3.42 -16.24 -3.26
N ALA A 23 2.36 -15.61 -2.74
CA ALA A 23 2.45 -14.27 -2.19
C ALA A 23 3.56 -14.19 -1.13
N ASN A 24 4.36 -13.12 -1.17
CA ASN A 24 5.35 -12.79 -0.14
C ASN A 24 4.79 -11.78 0.86
N ILE A 25 3.99 -10.83 0.36
CA ILE A 25 3.26 -9.83 1.14
C ILE A 25 1.78 -9.99 0.79
N ILE A 26 0.91 -9.93 1.78
CA ILE A 26 -0.55 -9.94 1.58
C ILE A 26 -1.10 -8.69 2.25
N THR A 27 -1.64 -7.79 1.42
CA THR A 27 -2.21 -6.52 1.84
C THR A 27 -3.73 -6.58 1.80
N ILE A 28 -4.37 -6.26 2.91
CA ILE A 28 -5.82 -6.37 3.12
C ILE A 28 -6.42 -5.04 3.55
N HIS A 29 -7.70 -4.83 3.25
CA HIS A 29 -8.46 -3.70 3.74
C HIS A 29 -9.12 -4.00 5.09
N PRO A 30 -9.08 -3.08 6.08
CA PRO A 30 -9.81 -3.23 7.34
C PRO A 30 -11.31 -3.45 7.12
N GLU A 31 -11.87 -2.81 6.10
CA GLU A 31 -13.29 -2.90 5.74
C GLU A 31 -13.70 -4.25 5.16
N ALA A 32 -12.73 -5.07 4.74
CA ALA A 32 -12.96 -6.39 4.12
C ALA A 32 -12.89 -7.55 5.12
N THR A 33 -12.70 -7.26 6.42
CA THR A 33 -12.61 -8.27 7.48
C THR A 33 -13.46 -7.89 8.69
N GLU A 34 -14.01 -8.89 9.37
CA GLU A 34 -14.75 -8.69 10.61
C GLU A 34 -13.83 -8.36 11.79
N ASN A 35 -12.60 -8.87 11.75
CA ASN A 35 -11.58 -8.64 12.77
C ASN A 35 -10.20 -8.50 12.11
N LEU A 36 -9.67 -7.26 12.12
CA LEU A 36 -8.39 -6.96 11.50
C LEU A 36 -7.23 -7.71 12.17
N LEU A 37 -7.23 -7.81 13.50
CA LEU A 37 -6.19 -8.49 14.26
C LEU A 37 -6.13 -9.98 13.91
N ASP A 38 -7.27 -10.64 13.77
CA ASP A 38 -7.32 -12.06 13.40
C ASP A 38 -6.79 -12.29 12.00
N SER A 39 -7.11 -11.40 11.05
CA SER A 39 -6.59 -11.45 9.69
C SER A 39 -5.07 -11.21 9.65
N ILE A 40 -4.55 -10.24 10.41
CA ILE A 40 -3.11 -10.00 10.58
C ILE A 40 -2.42 -11.27 11.12
N ASN A 41 -2.95 -11.85 12.18
CA ASN A 41 -2.40 -13.06 12.79
C ASN A 41 -2.47 -14.27 11.85
N HIS A 42 -3.52 -14.36 11.03
CA HIS A 42 -3.66 -15.43 10.02
C HIS A 42 -2.55 -15.33 8.96
N ILE A 43 -2.32 -14.14 8.41
CA ILE A 43 -1.25 -13.92 7.42
C ILE A 43 0.12 -14.26 8.02
N LYS A 44 0.39 -13.81 9.25
CA LYS A 44 1.65 -14.13 9.96
C LYS A 44 1.86 -15.62 10.20
N LYS A 45 0.82 -16.36 10.59
CA LYS A 45 0.88 -17.82 10.75
C LYS A 45 1.27 -18.57 9.47
N LEU A 46 1.00 -17.96 8.31
CA LEU A 46 1.40 -18.49 7.00
C LEU A 46 2.82 -18.04 6.60
N ASN A 47 3.58 -17.41 7.51
CA ASN A 47 4.92 -16.89 7.29
C ASN A 47 4.98 -15.86 6.14
N LYS A 48 3.93 -15.04 5.99
CA LYS A 48 3.86 -13.95 5.01
C LYS A 48 3.97 -12.59 5.70
N LYS A 49 4.50 -11.60 4.98
CA LYS A 49 4.45 -10.20 5.41
C LYS A 49 3.03 -9.68 5.33
N VAL A 50 2.68 -8.81 6.26
CA VAL A 50 1.35 -8.24 6.40
C VAL A 50 1.33 -6.80 5.93
N GLY A 51 0.48 -6.50 4.96
CA GLY A 51 0.10 -5.14 4.59
C GLY A 51 -1.33 -4.81 5.03
N VAL A 52 -1.57 -3.56 5.40
CA VAL A 52 -2.91 -3.04 5.63
C VAL A 52 -3.15 -1.84 4.74
N SER A 53 -4.21 -1.89 3.92
CA SER A 53 -4.57 -0.85 2.97
C SER A 53 -5.63 0.08 3.54
N LEU A 54 -5.42 1.39 3.44
CA LEU A 54 -6.35 2.42 3.87
C LEU A 54 -6.94 3.15 2.67
N ASN A 55 -8.26 3.10 2.53
CA ASN A 55 -8.99 3.88 1.54
C ASN A 55 -8.80 5.39 1.74
N PRO A 56 -9.09 6.24 0.72
CA PRO A 56 -8.97 7.69 0.87
C PRO A 56 -9.73 8.25 2.10
N ASP A 57 -10.88 7.69 2.43
CA ASP A 57 -11.71 8.11 3.57
C ASP A 57 -11.36 7.43 4.90
N THR A 58 -10.60 6.32 4.87
CA THR A 58 -10.24 5.56 6.08
C THR A 58 -9.13 6.30 6.83
N LYS A 59 -9.37 6.62 8.11
CA LYS A 59 -8.39 7.31 8.96
C LYS A 59 -7.24 6.38 9.35
N ILE A 60 -6.06 6.97 9.62
CA ILE A 60 -4.88 6.21 10.07
C ILE A 60 -5.10 5.56 11.45
N ASP A 61 -6.01 6.10 12.26
CA ASP A 61 -6.32 5.56 13.59
C ASP A 61 -6.65 4.08 13.58
N VAL A 62 -7.25 3.59 12.48
CA VAL A 62 -7.63 2.17 12.32
C VAL A 62 -6.42 1.22 12.41
N VAL A 63 -5.20 1.68 12.09
CA VAL A 63 -4.00 0.83 12.07
C VAL A 63 -3.00 1.16 13.19
N LEU A 64 -3.18 2.26 13.94
CA LEU A 64 -2.18 2.74 14.90
C LEU A 64 -1.80 1.72 15.97
N ASP A 65 -2.75 0.87 16.40
CA ASP A 65 -2.54 -0.16 17.42
C ASP A 65 -1.91 -1.45 16.86
N TYR A 66 -1.72 -1.52 15.53
CA TYR A 66 -1.18 -2.69 14.85
C TYR A 66 0.14 -2.43 14.14
N LEU A 67 0.66 -1.19 14.15
CA LEU A 67 1.84 -0.79 13.39
C LEU A 67 3.13 -1.56 13.78
N ASP A 68 3.20 -2.11 14.98
CA ASP A 68 4.28 -2.99 15.44
C ASP A 68 4.14 -4.44 14.94
N ARG A 69 3.00 -4.77 14.35
CA ARG A 69 2.63 -6.12 13.91
C ARG A 69 2.52 -6.26 12.40
N ILE A 70 2.59 -5.17 11.66
CA ILE A 70 2.47 -5.15 10.20
C ILE A 70 3.78 -4.70 9.56
N ASP A 71 3.98 -5.12 8.34
CA ASP A 71 5.21 -4.84 7.58
C ASP A 71 5.01 -3.68 6.59
N LEU A 72 3.75 -3.34 6.27
CA LEU A 72 3.41 -2.37 5.25
C LEU A 72 2.07 -1.69 5.54
N VAL A 73 1.99 -0.38 5.33
CA VAL A 73 0.73 0.36 5.23
C VAL A 73 0.61 0.91 3.82
N LEU A 74 -0.42 0.45 3.10
CA LEU A 74 -0.75 0.94 1.77
C LEU A 74 -1.76 2.09 1.88
N ILE A 75 -1.43 3.24 1.36
CA ILE A 75 -2.35 4.39 1.23
C ILE A 75 -2.93 4.39 -0.18
N MET A 76 -4.22 4.19 -0.28
CA MET A 76 -4.94 4.37 -1.54
C MET A 76 -5.09 5.87 -1.82
N SER A 77 -4.55 6.31 -2.93
CA SER A 77 -4.70 7.69 -3.46
C SER A 77 -5.77 7.79 -4.54
N VAL A 78 -6.57 6.75 -4.66
CA VAL A 78 -7.81 6.62 -5.44
C VAL A 78 -8.72 5.64 -4.71
N TYR A 79 -10.01 5.60 -5.05
CA TYR A 79 -10.85 4.52 -4.55
C TYR A 79 -10.48 3.20 -5.21
N PRO A 80 -10.35 2.09 -4.44
CA PRO A 80 -9.99 0.79 -5.00
C PRO A 80 -11.05 0.28 -5.97
N GLY A 81 -10.61 -0.47 -7.00
CA GLY A 81 -11.51 -1.13 -7.96
C GLY A 81 -11.04 -1.12 -9.40
N PHE A 82 -10.52 0.00 -9.93
CA PHE A 82 -10.04 0.06 -11.32
C PHE A 82 -8.88 1.04 -11.49
N GLY A 83 -8.04 0.79 -12.48
CA GLY A 83 -6.88 1.61 -12.77
C GLY A 83 -7.21 2.89 -13.56
N GLY A 84 -6.22 3.80 -13.68
CA GLY A 84 -6.32 5.01 -14.48
C GLY A 84 -7.07 6.17 -13.84
N GLN A 85 -7.40 6.09 -12.55
CA GLN A 85 -7.99 7.18 -11.79
C GLN A 85 -6.97 8.29 -11.49
N LYS A 86 -7.48 9.50 -11.22
CA LYS A 86 -6.64 10.64 -10.86
C LYS A 86 -6.22 10.57 -9.40
N PHE A 87 -4.96 10.89 -9.14
CA PHE A 87 -4.40 11.02 -7.80
C PHE A 87 -5.17 12.02 -6.95
N MET A 88 -5.45 11.65 -5.71
CA MET A 88 -6.13 12.47 -4.71
C MET A 88 -5.09 13.10 -3.76
N PRO A 89 -4.78 14.40 -3.88
CA PRO A 89 -3.67 15.02 -3.13
C PRO A 89 -3.92 15.12 -1.61
N GLU A 90 -5.16 15.04 -1.17
CA GLU A 90 -5.54 15.06 0.25
C GLU A 90 -4.94 13.89 1.06
N VAL A 91 -4.60 12.78 0.40
CA VAL A 91 -3.98 11.62 1.08
C VAL A 91 -2.54 11.88 1.53
N VAL A 92 -1.88 12.92 1.00
CA VAL A 92 -0.51 13.29 1.39
C VAL A 92 -0.40 13.52 2.89
N LYS A 93 -1.37 14.20 3.49
CA LYS A 93 -1.43 14.40 4.95
C LYS A 93 -1.50 13.10 5.75
N LYS A 94 -2.09 12.07 5.17
CA LYS A 94 -2.17 10.74 5.78
C LYS A 94 -0.81 10.05 5.77
N ILE A 95 -0.05 10.20 4.66
CA ILE A 95 1.33 9.69 4.52
C ILE A 95 2.23 10.38 5.55
N GLU A 96 2.18 11.72 5.63
CA GLU A 96 2.93 12.52 6.62
C GLU A 96 2.63 12.08 8.05
N GLY A 97 1.35 11.90 8.39
CA GLY A 97 0.92 11.43 9.71
C GLY A 97 1.48 10.07 10.08
N LEU A 98 1.42 9.09 9.16
CA LEU A 98 2.00 7.76 9.36
C LEU A 98 3.53 7.81 9.49
N ASN A 99 4.20 8.60 8.65
CA ASN A 99 5.65 8.77 8.70
C ASN A 99 6.08 9.38 10.04
N GLN A 100 5.36 10.38 10.54
CA GLN A 100 5.62 10.97 11.85
C GLN A 100 5.46 9.95 12.98
N VAL A 101 4.43 9.11 12.94
CA VAL A 101 4.24 8.02 13.93
C VAL A 101 5.37 7.01 13.84
N LYS A 102 5.77 6.60 12.62
CA LYS A 102 6.89 5.69 12.35
C LYS A 102 8.18 6.19 12.99
N ILE A 103 8.52 7.46 12.78
CA ILE A 103 9.74 8.09 13.33
C ILE A 103 9.65 8.18 14.86
N ASN A 104 8.57 8.74 15.39
CA ASN A 104 8.41 8.99 16.83
C ASN A 104 8.43 7.70 17.66
N LYS A 105 7.80 6.65 17.15
CA LYS A 105 7.73 5.33 17.83
C LYS A 105 8.86 4.38 17.41
N LYS A 106 9.77 4.80 16.51
CA LYS A 106 10.87 3.99 15.96
C LYS A 106 10.38 2.66 15.38
N LEU A 107 9.27 2.70 14.67
CA LEU A 107 8.66 1.52 14.05
C LEU A 107 9.30 1.22 12.69
N ASN A 108 9.23 -0.05 12.28
CA ASN A 108 9.81 -0.51 11.02
C ASN A 108 8.73 -1.15 10.15
N PHE A 109 8.01 -0.32 9.40
CA PHE A 109 7.06 -0.74 8.36
C PHE A 109 7.25 0.14 7.12
N ASP A 110 6.89 -0.37 5.96
CA ASP A 110 6.92 0.39 4.72
C ASP A 110 5.63 1.21 4.55
N ILE A 111 5.73 2.37 3.90
CA ILE A 111 4.58 3.18 3.49
C ILE A 111 4.50 3.13 1.98
N GLU A 112 3.47 2.48 1.48
CA GLU A 112 3.18 2.32 0.07
C GLU A 112 2.04 3.22 -0.37
N VAL A 113 2.08 3.69 -1.62
CA VAL A 113 1.02 4.52 -2.20
C VAL A 113 0.60 3.92 -3.54
N ASP A 114 -0.72 3.68 -3.69
CA ASP A 114 -1.33 3.21 -4.94
C ASP A 114 -2.47 4.13 -5.38
N GLY A 115 -2.39 4.57 -6.64
CA GLY A 115 -3.44 5.32 -7.30
C GLY A 115 -2.95 6.58 -8.02
N GLY A 116 -2.94 6.57 -9.35
CA GLY A 116 -2.65 7.73 -10.18
C GLY A 116 -1.23 8.30 -10.05
N ILE A 117 -0.27 7.52 -9.55
CA ILE A 117 1.12 7.94 -9.40
C ILE A 117 1.77 8.10 -10.77
N ASN A 118 2.39 9.28 -10.99
CA ASN A 118 3.03 9.66 -12.23
C ASN A 118 4.23 10.61 -12.01
N PHE A 119 4.88 11.04 -13.08
CA PHE A 119 6.07 11.91 -13.03
C PHE A 119 5.84 13.31 -12.41
N SER A 120 4.60 13.76 -12.32
CA SER A 120 4.29 15.08 -11.75
C SER A 120 3.99 15.03 -10.24
N ASN A 121 3.63 13.88 -9.68
CA ASN A 121 3.17 13.77 -8.29
C ASN A 121 3.98 12.80 -7.40
N TYR A 122 4.82 11.92 -7.97
CA TYR A 122 5.57 10.95 -7.17
C TYR A 122 6.46 11.58 -6.10
N LYS A 123 7.08 12.73 -6.40
CA LYS A 123 7.94 13.43 -5.41
C LYS A 123 7.18 13.86 -4.17
N ILE A 124 5.96 14.37 -4.35
CA ILE A 124 5.13 14.85 -3.22
C ILE A 124 4.87 13.70 -2.22
N VAL A 125 4.57 12.50 -2.70
CA VAL A 125 4.31 11.35 -1.81
C VAL A 125 5.58 10.79 -1.18
N VAL A 126 6.72 10.82 -1.90
CA VAL A 126 8.02 10.41 -1.36
C VAL A 126 8.50 11.38 -0.28
N ASP A 127 8.42 12.69 -0.54
CA ASP A 127 8.77 13.72 0.43
C ASP A 127 7.91 13.65 1.70
N ALA A 128 6.66 13.20 1.57
CA ALA A 128 5.76 12.93 2.69
C ALA A 128 6.15 11.67 3.51
N GLY A 129 6.99 10.79 2.96
CA GLY A 129 7.49 9.60 3.65
C GLY A 129 7.14 8.25 3.03
N ALA A 130 6.51 8.22 1.84
CA ALA A 130 6.29 6.98 1.11
C ALA A 130 7.62 6.44 0.57
N ASN A 131 7.83 5.13 0.70
CA ASN A 131 9.05 4.46 0.22
C ASN A 131 8.75 3.35 -0.81
N ILE A 132 7.46 3.06 -1.07
CA ILE A 132 7.01 2.18 -2.15
C ILE A 132 5.94 2.91 -2.98
N LEU A 133 6.10 2.87 -4.31
CA LEU A 133 5.18 3.49 -5.26
C LEU A 133 4.58 2.44 -6.19
N VAL A 134 3.26 2.36 -6.26
CA VAL A 134 2.56 1.55 -7.25
C VAL A 134 2.16 2.45 -8.42
N SER A 135 2.65 2.13 -9.60
CA SER A 135 2.38 2.91 -10.80
C SER A 135 2.28 1.98 -12.03
N GLY A 136 1.08 1.87 -12.57
CA GLY A 136 0.83 1.06 -13.76
C GLY A 136 0.93 1.89 -15.04
N THR A 137 -0.03 2.79 -15.25
CA THR A 137 -0.15 3.57 -16.50
C THR A 137 1.13 4.31 -16.86
N THR A 138 1.76 4.97 -15.89
CA THR A 138 3.01 5.72 -16.11
C THR A 138 4.15 4.81 -16.55
N ILE A 139 4.30 3.64 -15.91
CA ILE A 139 5.37 2.69 -16.25
C ILE A 139 5.19 2.12 -17.66
N PHE A 140 3.96 1.74 -18.02
CA PHE A 140 3.72 1.00 -19.25
C PHE A 140 3.35 1.86 -20.46
N LYS A 141 2.92 3.12 -20.28
CA LYS A 141 2.43 3.95 -21.40
C LYS A 141 3.28 5.20 -21.67
N GLU A 142 3.88 5.80 -20.64
CA GLU A 142 4.69 7.02 -20.84
C GLU A 142 5.99 6.73 -21.62
N ASN A 143 6.55 7.78 -22.23
CA ASN A 143 7.76 7.67 -23.05
C ASN A 143 7.68 6.55 -24.10
N ASN A 144 6.54 6.41 -24.79
CA ASN A 144 6.28 5.36 -25.78
C ASN A 144 6.44 3.92 -25.22
N GLY A 145 6.15 3.72 -23.93
CA GLY A 145 6.26 2.43 -23.28
C GLY A 145 7.70 2.02 -22.90
N ASP A 146 8.64 2.96 -22.83
CA ASP A 146 10.00 2.68 -22.33
C ASP A 146 9.97 2.42 -20.81
N ILE A 147 9.69 1.17 -20.45
CA ILE A 147 9.54 0.72 -19.06
C ILE A 147 10.80 1.04 -18.23
N LYS A 148 11.98 0.79 -18.79
CA LYS A 148 13.25 1.01 -18.10
C LYS A 148 13.45 2.48 -17.74
N LYS A 149 13.23 3.37 -18.70
CA LYS A 149 13.29 4.82 -18.51
C LYS A 149 12.26 5.28 -17.49
N ASN A 150 11.02 4.80 -17.61
CA ASN A 150 9.92 5.18 -16.72
C ASN A 150 10.20 4.79 -15.27
N ILE A 151 10.66 3.57 -15.03
CA ILE A 151 11.07 3.10 -13.70
C ILE A 151 12.26 3.92 -13.18
N SER A 152 13.27 4.19 -14.01
CA SER A 152 14.43 4.98 -13.60
C SER A 152 14.03 6.37 -13.15
N THR A 153 13.10 7.01 -13.87
CA THR A 153 12.61 8.35 -13.51
C THR A 153 11.89 8.37 -12.16
N LEU A 154 11.07 7.34 -11.85
CA LEU A 154 10.39 7.23 -10.57
C LEU A 154 11.32 6.86 -9.39
N LYS A 155 12.53 6.35 -9.68
CA LYS A 155 13.54 5.98 -8.66
C LYS A 155 14.56 7.08 -8.35
N LEU A 156 14.54 8.19 -9.06
CA LEU A 156 15.48 9.31 -8.89
C LEU A 156 15.11 10.25 -7.72
N VAL A 157 14.73 9.65 -6.57
CA VAL A 157 14.36 10.42 -5.36
C VAL A 157 15.25 10.00 -4.20
#